data_d086fd3cb0afe2239a0d1757d9f58a7e
#
_entry.id   d086fd3cb0afe2239a0d1757d9f58a7e
#
_cell.length_a   1.000
_cell.length_b   1.000
_cell.length_c   1.000
_cell.angle_alpha   90.00
_cell.angle_beta   90.00
_cell.angle_gamma   90.00
#
_symmetry.space_group_name_H-M   'P 1'
#
loop_
_entity.id
_entity.type
_entity.pdbx_description
1 polymer ?
#
loop_
_entity_poly.entity_id
_entity_poly.type
_entity_poly.pdbx_seq_one_letter_code
_entity_poly.pdbx_strand_id
1 'polypeptide(L)'
;MSDVTPIAPVRIGQTDIIYAQGMRAGPWLFFTGHEATDFENGIAAPVAAIPGLPLGGAPRYLREGKFIFDRFAKLIAGEGGDLRHIVRVDQYYPRAECVNPYQRARKTLLKEYVPPSTSVLMDELLVAGANMNVSLLAVLPGGGREPKAAQPEGVPVPQHSGFIASLVCGDYVFVAGQMPNNEAMTGLDPKAYRPPNAVWNGTDIRLQTEFLIARLKSGLEAGGSSLRNAVKAQVYLTDINDLPEFLDTWNGHFADSPCALMVVQTKGLALLESKIEINIFGVRDGGKIKKQIIEHKPSSAMRLGPAAVAAGDLVCLSALYAADENGALPAVQKSAGMHYLGVPVQHQMRAILNVAEEICRSAGTSLANVVRAHHFVGDLNSVYPALRIWQEKLAGAPIPFGAVRTALPIPGCDIVADMWAYSPSR
;
A
#
# COMPACT_ATOMS: atom_id res chain seq x y z
N MET A 1 -28.47 1.79 -5.87
CA MET A 1 -27.27 1.36 -6.61
C MET A 1 -26.12 1.46 -5.64
N SER A 2 -25.18 0.52 -5.66
CA SER A 2 -23.99 0.60 -4.82
C SER A 2 -23.18 1.84 -5.24
N ASP A 3 -22.76 2.67 -4.24
CA ASP A 3 -21.88 3.83 -4.51
C ASP A 3 -20.45 3.41 -4.88
N VAL A 4 -20.19 2.10 -4.88
CA VAL A 4 -18.94 1.47 -5.26
C VAL A 4 -19.16 0.66 -6.55
N THR A 5 -18.38 0.96 -7.59
CA THR A 5 -18.47 0.29 -8.88
C THR A 5 -17.09 -0.14 -9.39
N PRO A 6 -16.95 -1.35 -9.95
CA PRO A 6 -15.71 -1.78 -10.55
C PRO A 6 -15.46 -1.05 -11.90
N ILE A 7 -14.22 -0.65 -12.12
CA ILE A 7 -13.75 -0.04 -13.37
C ILE A 7 -13.08 -1.14 -14.22
N ALA A 8 -13.50 -1.30 -15.45
CA ALA A 8 -12.93 -2.21 -16.44
C ALA A 8 -12.61 -3.61 -15.87
N PRO A 9 -13.60 -4.34 -15.35
CA PRO A 9 -13.36 -5.69 -14.82
C PRO A 9 -12.85 -6.63 -15.93
N VAL A 10 -11.89 -7.49 -15.58
CA VAL A 10 -11.28 -8.43 -16.51
C VAL A 10 -11.11 -9.80 -15.87
N ARG A 11 -11.34 -10.86 -16.62
CA ARG A 11 -11.08 -12.22 -16.19
C ARG A 11 -9.57 -12.49 -16.19
N ILE A 12 -9.06 -13.16 -15.16
CA ILE A 12 -7.64 -13.55 -15.08
C ILE A 12 -7.44 -14.93 -15.73
N GLY A 13 -6.81 -14.93 -16.89
CA GLY A 13 -6.50 -16.14 -17.65
C GLY A 13 -7.72 -17.05 -17.83
N GLN A 14 -7.52 -18.35 -17.64
CA GLN A 14 -8.58 -19.36 -17.77
C GLN A 14 -9.30 -19.63 -16.43
N THR A 15 -9.18 -18.72 -15.46
CA THR A 15 -9.83 -18.83 -14.15
C THR A 15 -11.22 -18.20 -14.17
N ASP A 16 -11.98 -18.39 -13.11
CA ASP A 16 -13.25 -17.70 -12.84
C ASP A 16 -13.06 -16.43 -12.00
N ILE A 17 -11.81 -16.06 -11.68
CA ILE A 17 -11.49 -14.84 -10.94
C ILE A 17 -11.66 -13.63 -11.86
N ILE A 18 -12.42 -12.65 -11.38
CA ILE A 18 -12.59 -11.36 -12.06
C ILE A 18 -11.83 -10.28 -11.26
N TYR A 19 -10.86 -9.66 -11.91
CA TYR A 19 -10.09 -8.56 -11.36
C TYR A 19 -10.76 -7.23 -11.71
N ALA A 20 -11.01 -6.39 -10.71
CA ALA A 20 -11.36 -4.99 -10.94
C ALA A 20 -10.08 -4.20 -11.21
N GLN A 21 -9.86 -3.75 -12.45
CA GLN A 21 -8.69 -2.92 -12.76
C GLN A 21 -8.71 -1.61 -11.97
N GLY A 22 -9.88 -1.14 -11.57
CA GLY A 22 -10.05 -0.07 -10.61
C GLY A 22 -11.41 -0.17 -9.91
N MET A 23 -11.56 0.63 -8.86
CA MET A 23 -12.84 0.81 -8.16
C MET A 23 -13.14 2.30 -8.10
N ARG A 24 -14.36 2.67 -8.48
CA ARG A 24 -14.91 3.99 -8.21
C ARG A 24 -15.76 3.95 -6.96
N ALA A 25 -15.54 4.90 -6.05
CA ALA A 25 -16.28 5.04 -4.81
C ALA A 25 -16.50 6.52 -4.52
N GLY A 26 -17.70 7.02 -4.79
CA GLY A 26 -17.98 8.46 -4.77
C GLY A 26 -17.01 9.22 -5.70
N PRO A 27 -16.20 10.16 -5.18
CA PRO A 27 -15.22 10.90 -5.98
C PRO A 27 -13.88 10.15 -6.13
N TRP A 28 -13.67 9.03 -5.45
CA TRP A 28 -12.41 8.32 -5.40
C TRP A 28 -12.28 7.28 -6.50
N LEU A 29 -11.06 7.13 -7.02
CA LEU A 29 -10.68 6.08 -7.97
C LEU A 29 -9.49 5.33 -7.38
N PHE A 30 -9.67 4.05 -7.11
CA PHE A 30 -8.65 3.16 -6.56
C PHE A 30 -8.17 2.20 -7.63
N PHE A 31 -6.87 2.11 -7.83
CA PHE A 31 -6.24 1.17 -8.73
C PHE A 31 -5.19 0.37 -7.95
N THR A 32 -5.35 -0.94 -7.89
CA THR A 32 -4.55 -1.80 -7.01
C THR A 32 -3.80 -2.85 -7.81
N GLY A 33 -2.47 -2.94 -7.62
CA GLY A 33 -1.67 -4.05 -8.10
C GLY A 33 -1.48 -4.12 -9.62
N HIS A 34 -1.38 -2.98 -10.30
CA HIS A 34 -1.18 -2.97 -11.75
C HIS A 34 0.25 -3.35 -12.13
N GLU A 35 0.35 -4.36 -12.96
CA GLU A 35 1.56 -4.81 -13.64
C GLU A 35 1.35 -4.72 -15.16
N ALA A 36 2.41 -4.77 -15.93
CA ALA A 36 2.32 -4.67 -17.41
C ALA A 36 1.91 -6.02 -18.02
N THR A 37 0.72 -6.49 -17.71
CA THR A 37 0.16 -7.78 -18.13
C THR A 37 -0.99 -7.62 -19.11
N ASP A 38 -1.21 -8.64 -19.94
CA ASP A 38 -2.41 -8.83 -20.76
C ASP A 38 -3.56 -9.51 -20.00
N PHE A 39 -3.33 -9.89 -18.74
CA PHE A 39 -4.21 -10.64 -17.85
C PHE A 39 -4.50 -12.10 -18.27
N GLU A 40 -3.89 -12.58 -19.33
CA GLU A 40 -4.11 -13.93 -19.87
C GLU A 40 -2.82 -14.77 -19.91
N ASN A 41 -1.77 -14.24 -20.52
CA ASN A 41 -0.55 -14.99 -20.79
C ASN A 41 0.68 -14.49 -20.00
N GLY A 42 0.56 -13.35 -19.33
CA GLY A 42 1.65 -12.75 -18.55
C GLY A 42 2.01 -11.34 -19.01
N ILE A 43 3.28 -11.10 -19.35
CA ILE A 43 3.72 -9.76 -19.79
C ILE A 43 3.08 -9.40 -21.13
N ALA A 44 2.44 -8.22 -21.18
CA ALA A 44 1.79 -7.71 -22.38
C ALA A 44 2.76 -7.59 -23.58
N ALA A 45 2.31 -8.01 -24.75
CA ALA A 45 3.12 -8.04 -25.98
C ALA A 45 3.88 -6.72 -26.29
N PRO A 46 3.29 -5.50 -26.11
CA PRO A 46 4.03 -4.25 -26.34
C PRO A 46 5.22 -4.03 -25.39
N VAL A 47 5.26 -4.75 -24.29
CA VAL A 47 6.32 -4.65 -23.26
C VAL A 47 7.35 -5.77 -23.40
N ALA A 48 6.93 -6.93 -23.85
CA ALA A 48 7.80 -8.07 -24.09
C ALA A 48 8.93 -7.73 -25.08
N ALA A 49 10.00 -8.52 -25.05
CA ALA A 49 11.09 -8.37 -26.02
C ALA A 49 10.57 -8.58 -27.45
N ILE A 50 11.07 -7.77 -28.39
CA ILE A 50 10.77 -7.98 -29.83
C ILE A 50 11.60 -9.18 -30.26
N PRO A 51 10.98 -10.29 -30.74
CA PRO A 51 11.70 -11.45 -31.24
C PRO A 51 12.70 -11.04 -32.34
N GLY A 52 13.93 -11.49 -32.25
CA GLY A 52 15.01 -11.13 -33.19
C GLY A 52 15.65 -9.75 -33.00
N LEU A 53 15.11 -8.89 -32.14
CA LEU A 53 15.65 -7.57 -31.83
C LEU A 53 15.67 -7.31 -30.31
N PRO A 54 16.38 -8.12 -29.51
CA PRO A 54 16.31 -8.03 -28.05
C PRO A 54 16.84 -6.70 -27.48
N LEU A 55 17.70 -6.00 -28.25
CA LEU A 55 18.22 -4.67 -27.90
C LEU A 55 17.53 -3.53 -28.65
N GLY A 56 16.52 -3.82 -29.46
CA GLY A 56 15.79 -2.82 -30.24
C GLY A 56 14.76 -2.05 -29.41
N GLY A 57 14.58 -0.77 -29.73
CA GLY A 57 13.57 0.09 -29.11
C GLY A 57 13.97 0.65 -27.74
N ALA A 58 12.98 1.21 -27.02
CA ALA A 58 13.18 1.74 -25.67
C ALA A 58 13.49 0.62 -24.67
N PRO A 59 14.29 0.86 -23.62
CA PRO A 59 14.56 -0.12 -22.59
C PRO A 59 13.27 -0.71 -21.99
N ARG A 60 13.28 -2.00 -21.67
CA ARG A 60 12.10 -2.74 -21.18
C ARG A 60 11.41 -2.05 -20.02
N TYR A 61 12.16 -1.65 -18.99
CA TYR A 61 11.60 -0.97 -17.81
C TYR A 61 10.86 0.33 -18.16
N LEU A 62 11.35 1.05 -19.17
CA LEU A 62 10.71 2.27 -19.65
C LEU A 62 9.40 1.96 -20.37
N ARG A 63 9.39 0.92 -21.23
CA ARG A 63 8.18 0.45 -21.91
C ARG A 63 7.12 -0.02 -20.92
N GLU A 64 7.55 -0.75 -19.89
CA GLU A 64 6.69 -1.28 -18.83
C GLU A 64 6.02 -0.17 -18.03
N GLY A 65 6.82 0.80 -17.54
CA GLY A 65 6.28 1.98 -16.84
C GLY A 65 5.32 2.79 -17.70
N LYS A 66 5.68 3.02 -18.98
CA LYS A 66 4.81 3.72 -19.92
C LYS A 66 3.50 2.97 -20.13
N PHE A 67 3.53 1.66 -20.34
CA PHE A 67 2.35 0.82 -20.54
C PHE A 67 1.38 0.91 -19.36
N ILE A 68 1.89 0.83 -18.12
CA ILE A 68 1.08 0.92 -16.90
C ILE A 68 0.43 2.31 -16.79
N PHE A 69 1.21 3.39 -16.97
CA PHE A 69 0.65 4.76 -16.89
C PHE A 69 -0.28 5.11 -18.03
N ASP A 70 -0.06 4.62 -19.25
CA ASP A 70 -1.01 4.78 -20.37
C ASP A 70 -2.35 4.08 -20.04
N ARG A 71 -2.31 2.93 -19.36
CA ARG A 71 -3.50 2.25 -18.85
C ARG A 71 -4.21 3.10 -17.80
N PHE A 72 -3.51 3.61 -16.80
CA PHE A 72 -4.09 4.51 -15.82
C PHE A 72 -4.71 5.75 -16.44
N ALA A 73 -4.02 6.39 -17.38
CA ALA A 73 -4.54 7.56 -18.07
C ALA A 73 -5.88 7.27 -18.76
N LYS A 74 -6.00 6.12 -19.42
CA LYS A 74 -7.26 5.69 -20.07
C LYS A 74 -8.37 5.42 -19.06
N LEU A 75 -8.06 4.69 -17.98
CA LEU A 75 -9.05 4.32 -16.97
C LEU A 75 -9.54 5.55 -16.20
N ILE A 76 -8.65 6.46 -15.81
CA ILE A 76 -9.01 7.69 -15.11
C ILE A 76 -9.81 8.63 -16.03
N ALA A 77 -9.42 8.75 -17.30
CA ALA A 77 -10.15 9.56 -18.27
C ALA A 77 -11.57 9.02 -18.53
N GLY A 78 -11.73 7.70 -18.55
CA GLY A 78 -13.05 7.05 -18.65
C GLY A 78 -14.00 7.42 -17.53
N GLU A 79 -13.46 7.78 -16.35
CA GLU A 79 -14.22 8.22 -15.17
C GLU A 79 -14.32 9.75 -15.06
N GLY A 80 -13.81 10.51 -16.04
CA GLY A 80 -13.88 11.96 -16.07
C GLY A 80 -12.73 12.69 -15.35
N GLY A 81 -11.64 11.97 -15.01
CA GLY A 81 -10.42 12.53 -14.42
C GLY A 81 -9.26 12.59 -15.39
N ASP A 82 -8.10 12.96 -14.89
CA ASP A 82 -6.80 12.88 -15.58
C ASP A 82 -5.67 12.57 -14.58
N LEU A 83 -4.44 12.40 -15.07
CA LEU A 83 -3.30 12.04 -14.22
C LEU A 83 -2.94 13.08 -13.15
N ARG A 84 -3.39 14.34 -13.26
CA ARG A 84 -3.19 15.39 -12.25
C ARG A 84 -4.10 15.21 -11.04
N HIS A 85 -5.06 14.30 -11.12
CA HIS A 85 -5.95 13.96 -10.01
C HIS A 85 -5.42 12.82 -9.13
N ILE A 86 -4.25 12.24 -9.48
CA ILE A 86 -3.61 11.22 -8.64
C ILE A 86 -3.10 11.88 -7.35
N VAL A 87 -3.50 11.36 -6.19
CA VAL A 87 -3.11 11.91 -4.88
C VAL A 87 -2.08 11.05 -4.16
N ARG A 88 -1.88 9.80 -4.61
CA ARG A 88 -0.91 8.87 -4.03
C ARG A 88 -0.55 7.75 -5.01
N VAL A 89 0.71 7.33 -4.99
CA VAL A 89 1.23 6.17 -5.74
C VAL A 89 2.09 5.29 -4.84
N ASP A 90 1.76 4.00 -4.75
CA ASP A 90 2.57 2.97 -4.09
C ASP A 90 3.20 2.07 -5.18
N GLN A 91 4.49 1.81 -5.08
CA GLN A 91 5.26 1.13 -6.12
C GLN A 91 6.15 0.05 -5.53
N TYR A 92 6.09 -1.13 -6.12
CA TYR A 92 6.85 -2.30 -5.72
C TYR A 92 7.71 -2.78 -6.87
N TYR A 93 8.97 -3.13 -6.57
CA TYR A 93 9.95 -3.57 -7.57
C TYR A 93 10.69 -4.81 -7.08
N PRO A 94 11.03 -5.77 -7.95
CA PRO A 94 11.81 -6.93 -7.55
C PRO A 94 13.31 -6.62 -7.44
N ARG A 95 13.76 -5.50 -8.02
CA ARG A 95 15.17 -5.12 -8.13
C ARG A 95 15.36 -3.60 -8.18
N ALA A 96 16.45 -3.11 -7.60
CA ALA A 96 16.74 -1.68 -7.51
C ALA A 96 16.96 -1.01 -8.90
N GLU A 97 17.52 -1.73 -9.86
CA GLU A 97 17.75 -1.21 -11.22
C GLU A 97 16.45 -0.88 -11.98
N CYS A 98 15.29 -1.38 -11.53
CA CYS A 98 14.00 -1.05 -12.11
C CYS A 98 13.52 0.36 -11.75
N VAL A 99 13.97 0.91 -10.61
CA VAL A 99 13.42 2.14 -10.01
C VAL A 99 13.67 3.37 -10.89
N ASN A 100 14.92 3.64 -11.25
CA ASN A 100 15.27 4.84 -12.03
C ASN A 100 14.60 4.89 -13.43
N PRO A 101 14.60 3.82 -14.25
CA PRO A 101 13.89 3.82 -15.52
C PRO A 101 12.38 4.07 -15.38
N TYR A 102 11.76 3.48 -14.36
CA TYR A 102 10.36 3.72 -14.06
C TYR A 102 10.10 5.18 -13.67
N GLN A 103 10.92 5.74 -12.76
CA GLN A 103 10.76 7.15 -12.35
C GLN A 103 10.88 8.12 -13.54
N ARG A 104 11.76 7.82 -14.50
CA ARG A 104 11.85 8.57 -15.76
C ARG A 104 10.56 8.47 -16.57
N ALA A 105 10.02 7.26 -16.76
CA ALA A 105 8.75 7.06 -17.46
C ALA A 105 7.61 7.84 -16.78
N ARG A 106 7.50 7.73 -15.46
CA ARG A 106 6.53 8.44 -14.63
C ARG A 106 6.65 9.96 -14.80
N LYS A 107 7.86 10.50 -14.65
CA LYS A 107 8.10 11.94 -14.77
C LYS A 107 7.80 12.46 -16.19
N THR A 108 8.10 11.68 -17.24
CA THR A 108 7.77 12.05 -18.61
C THR A 108 6.25 12.19 -18.83
N LEU A 109 5.46 11.33 -18.19
CA LEU A 109 4.01 11.31 -18.32
C LEU A 109 3.30 12.30 -17.41
N LEU A 110 3.77 12.42 -16.16
CA LEU A 110 3.19 13.30 -15.15
C LEU A 110 3.75 14.74 -15.20
N LYS A 111 4.87 14.95 -15.90
CA LYS A 111 5.53 16.27 -16.06
C LYS A 111 5.87 16.90 -14.72
N GLU A 112 5.32 18.10 -14.46
CA GLU A 112 5.54 18.86 -13.23
C GLU A 112 4.77 18.32 -12.02
N TYR A 113 3.74 17.52 -12.25
CA TYR A 113 2.91 16.96 -11.20
C TYR A 113 3.25 15.49 -10.95
N VAL A 114 4.14 15.24 -9.99
CA VAL A 114 4.42 13.90 -9.50
C VAL A 114 3.86 13.76 -8.07
N PRO A 115 2.78 13.00 -7.87
CA PRO A 115 2.12 12.89 -6.57
C PRO A 115 3.01 12.26 -5.50
N PRO A 116 2.65 12.36 -4.22
CA PRO A 116 3.29 11.61 -3.13
C PRO A 116 3.42 10.14 -3.49
N SER A 117 4.60 9.59 -3.32
CA SER A 117 4.89 8.21 -3.71
C SER A 117 5.76 7.48 -2.70
N THR A 118 5.63 6.15 -2.68
CA THR A 118 6.42 5.21 -1.90
C THR A 118 7.00 4.17 -2.86
N SER A 119 8.28 3.86 -2.73
CA SER A 119 9.00 2.95 -3.65
C SER A 119 9.84 1.97 -2.86
N VAL A 120 9.43 0.70 -2.80
CA VAL A 120 10.12 -0.34 -2.03
C VAL A 120 10.42 -1.57 -2.88
N LEU A 121 11.43 -2.34 -2.48
CA LEU A 121 11.79 -3.58 -3.15
C LEU A 121 11.06 -4.76 -2.49
N MET A 122 10.48 -5.64 -3.30
CA MET A 122 9.85 -6.88 -2.88
C MET A 122 10.60 -8.09 -3.47
N ASP A 123 10.38 -9.27 -2.93
CA ASP A 123 11.07 -10.47 -3.45
C ASP A 123 10.64 -10.78 -4.87
N GLU A 124 9.32 -10.80 -5.11
CA GLU A 124 8.74 -11.08 -6.43
C GLU A 124 7.42 -10.33 -6.61
N LEU A 125 7.04 -10.12 -7.87
CA LEU A 125 5.76 -9.57 -8.30
C LEU A 125 4.88 -10.67 -8.85
N LEU A 126 3.57 -10.43 -8.92
CA LEU A 126 2.58 -11.45 -9.26
C LEU A 126 2.78 -12.01 -10.69
N VAL A 127 3.06 -11.15 -11.65
CA VAL A 127 3.31 -11.57 -13.04
C VAL A 127 4.77 -11.91 -13.23
N ALA A 128 5.06 -13.14 -13.61
CA ALA A 128 6.42 -13.61 -13.85
C ALA A 128 7.17 -12.71 -14.83
N GLY A 129 8.33 -12.21 -14.40
CA GLY A 129 9.15 -11.30 -15.16
C GLY A 129 8.68 -9.84 -15.19
N ALA A 130 7.63 -9.46 -14.47
CA ALA A 130 7.29 -8.06 -14.23
C ALA A 130 8.39 -7.37 -13.41
N ASN A 131 8.59 -6.07 -13.63
CA ASN A 131 9.61 -5.28 -12.96
C ASN A 131 9.01 -4.15 -12.12
N MET A 132 7.71 -3.96 -12.18
CA MET A 132 7.01 -3.00 -11.34
C MET A 132 5.56 -3.40 -11.15
N ASN A 133 5.08 -3.22 -9.93
CA ASN A 133 3.68 -3.30 -9.52
C ASN A 133 3.30 -1.92 -8.98
N VAL A 134 2.23 -1.33 -9.47
CA VAL A 134 1.83 0.03 -9.15
C VAL A 134 0.39 0.06 -8.68
N SER A 135 0.19 0.64 -7.51
CA SER A 135 -1.14 0.99 -7.00
C SER A 135 -1.25 2.51 -6.91
N LEU A 136 -2.40 3.06 -7.23
CA LEU A 136 -2.62 4.49 -7.07
C LEU A 136 -4.03 4.82 -6.57
N LEU A 137 -4.13 5.99 -5.96
CA LEU A 137 -5.37 6.63 -5.57
C LEU A 137 -5.49 7.95 -6.33
N ALA A 138 -6.64 8.16 -6.97
CA ALA A 138 -6.98 9.42 -7.61
C ALA A 138 -8.33 9.94 -7.08
N VAL A 139 -8.58 11.23 -7.28
CA VAL A 139 -9.82 11.88 -6.88
C VAL A 139 -10.41 12.62 -8.08
N LEU A 140 -11.67 12.43 -8.37
CA LEU A 140 -12.35 13.15 -9.44
C LEU A 140 -12.45 14.65 -9.14
N PRO A 141 -12.35 15.52 -10.15
CA PRO A 141 -12.41 16.96 -9.97
C PRO A 141 -13.75 17.42 -9.37
N GLY A 142 -13.73 18.54 -8.66
CA GLY A 142 -14.89 19.16 -8.08
C GLY A 142 -15.02 18.98 -6.57
N GLY A 143 -15.95 19.69 -5.97
CA GLY A 143 -16.20 19.65 -4.52
C GLY A 143 -15.05 20.17 -3.64
N GLY A 144 -14.14 20.99 -4.18
CA GLY A 144 -12.99 21.55 -3.45
C GLY A 144 -11.88 20.51 -3.20
N ARG A 145 -11.79 19.46 -4.01
CA ARG A 145 -10.80 18.37 -3.87
C ARG A 145 -9.66 18.46 -4.88
N GLU A 146 -9.35 19.62 -5.40
CA GLU A 146 -8.20 19.83 -6.27
C GLU A 146 -6.90 19.57 -5.50
N PRO A 147 -6.03 18.66 -5.98
CA PRO A 147 -4.76 18.38 -5.33
C PRO A 147 -3.84 19.60 -5.30
N LYS A 148 -3.28 19.90 -4.13
CA LYS A 148 -2.37 21.04 -3.93
C LYS A 148 -1.12 20.58 -3.19
N ALA A 149 0.06 20.88 -3.73
CA ALA A 149 1.31 20.60 -3.06
C ALA A 149 1.44 21.45 -1.80
N ALA A 150 1.93 20.82 -0.73
CA ALA A 150 2.41 21.49 0.47
C ALA A 150 3.90 21.20 0.64
N GLN A 151 4.65 22.20 1.11
CA GLN A 151 6.11 22.06 1.24
C GLN A 151 6.49 21.93 2.72
N PRO A 152 6.81 20.72 3.18
CA PRO A 152 7.26 20.52 4.55
C PRO A 152 8.69 21.01 4.75
N GLU A 153 8.96 21.58 5.92
CA GLU A 153 10.30 21.96 6.32
C GLU A 153 11.15 20.73 6.66
N GLY A 154 12.43 20.74 6.23
CA GLY A 154 13.39 19.66 6.53
C GLY A 154 13.11 18.32 5.86
N VAL A 155 12.23 18.29 4.86
CA VAL A 155 11.94 17.08 4.07
C VAL A 155 12.54 17.21 2.67
N PRO A 156 13.70 16.60 2.39
CA PRO A 156 14.33 16.69 1.07
C PRO A 156 13.56 15.85 0.05
N VAL A 157 13.54 16.36 -1.19
CA VAL A 157 12.94 15.66 -2.34
C VAL A 157 14.02 15.48 -3.41
N PRO A 158 14.25 14.25 -3.89
CA PRO A 158 15.22 14.00 -4.95
C PRO A 158 14.85 14.74 -6.24
N GLN A 159 15.78 15.54 -6.77
CA GLN A 159 15.54 16.34 -7.98
C GLN A 159 15.14 15.51 -9.20
N HIS A 160 15.70 14.31 -9.36
CA HIS A 160 15.43 13.44 -10.50
C HIS A 160 14.06 12.77 -10.46
N SER A 161 13.48 12.51 -9.27
CA SER A 161 12.15 11.92 -9.11
C SER A 161 11.06 12.98 -8.99
N GLY A 162 11.36 14.13 -8.37
CA GLY A 162 10.53 15.33 -8.34
C GLY A 162 9.12 15.14 -7.75
N PHE A 163 8.94 14.18 -6.81
CA PHE A 163 7.64 13.93 -6.21
C PHE A 163 7.26 15.03 -5.20
N ILE A 164 5.97 15.22 -5.00
CA ILE A 164 5.41 16.12 -3.99
C ILE A 164 5.58 15.44 -2.62
N ALA A 165 6.28 16.10 -1.68
CA ALA A 165 6.53 15.53 -0.35
C ALA A 165 5.26 15.45 0.50
N SER A 166 4.39 16.47 0.40
CA SER A 166 3.08 16.50 1.04
C SER A 166 2.05 17.11 0.12
N LEU A 167 0.84 16.56 0.08
CA LEU A 167 -0.23 16.96 -0.83
C LEU A 167 -1.55 17.08 -0.08
N VAL A 168 -2.22 18.19 -0.25
CA VAL A 168 -3.56 18.46 0.29
C VAL A 168 -4.59 18.19 -0.80
N CYS A 169 -5.64 17.44 -0.47
CA CYS A 169 -6.78 17.18 -1.32
C CYS A 169 -8.08 17.27 -0.50
N GLY A 170 -8.77 18.40 -0.59
CA GLY A 170 -9.87 18.70 0.32
C GLY A 170 -9.39 18.74 1.77
N ASP A 171 -9.97 17.93 2.62
CA ASP A 171 -9.55 17.79 4.03
C ASP A 171 -8.47 16.71 4.24
N TYR A 172 -8.04 16.00 3.20
CA TYR A 172 -7.01 14.96 3.31
C TYR A 172 -5.61 15.52 3.05
N VAL A 173 -4.64 14.97 3.78
CA VAL A 173 -3.22 15.28 3.64
C VAL A 173 -2.45 13.99 3.41
N PHE A 174 -1.82 13.84 2.25
CA PHE A 174 -1.02 12.68 1.87
C PHE A 174 0.46 13.01 1.93
N VAL A 175 1.24 12.26 2.71
CA VAL A 175 2.69 12.42 2.85
C VAL A 175 3.38 11.27 2.12
N ALA A 176 4.36 11.60 1.28
CA ALA A 176 5.16 10.62 0.55
C ALA A 176 5.96 9.72 1.50
N GLY A 177 6.38 8.55 1.00
CA GLY A 177 7.30 7.67 1.72
C GLY A 177 8.55 8.42 2.17
N GLN A 178 8.89 8.28 3.44
CA GLN A 178 10.04 8.90 4.06
C GLN A 178 11.05 7.84 4.45
N MET A 179 12.32 8.10 4.12
CA MET A 179 13.49 7.36 4.57
C MET A 179 14.38 8.28 5.41
N PRO A 180 15.24 7.74 6.29
CA PRO A 180 16.07 8.52 7.21
C PRO A 180 17.35 9.09 6.53
N ASN A 181 17.20 9.58 5.30
CA ASN A 181 18.31 10.18 4.52
C ASN A 181 18.65 11.59 5.02
N ASN A 182 19.91 11.99 4.83
CA ASN A 182 20.36 13.35 5.07
C ASN A 182 19.79 14.34 4.01
N GLU A 183 19.94 15.62 4.21
CA GLU A 183 19.43 16.67 3.30
C GLU A 183 20.01 16.56 1.88
N ALA A 184 21.26 16.12 1.77
CA ALA A 184 21.93 15.92 0.48
C ALA A 184 21.48 14.65 -0.26
N MET A 185 20.69 13.79 0.37
CA MET A 185 20.24 12.50 -0.16
C MET A 185 21.38 11.53 -0.51
N THR A 186 22.49 11.61 0.22
CA THR A 186 23.73 10.85 -0.04
C THR A 186 23.98 9.72 0.95
N GLY A 187 23.20 9.62 2.01
CA GLY A 187 23.32 8.63 3.07
C GLY A 187 22.32 8.87 4.18
N LEU A 188 22.46 8.15 5.30
CA LEU A 188 21.67 8.38 6.50
C LEU A 188 21.93 9.77 7.09
N ASP A 189 20.91 10.37 7.69
CA ASP A 189 21.08 11.54 8.55
C ASP A 189 21.85 11.13 9.81
N PRO A 190 22.82 11.95 10.29
CA PRO A 190 23.56 11.65 11.52
C PRO A 190 22.67 11.40 12.77
N LYS A 191 21.48 11.94 12.80
CA LYS A 191 20.50 11.72 13.89
C LYS A 191 19.79 10.37 13.80
N ALA A 192 19.87 9.69 12.66
CA ALA A 192 19.14 8.47 12.36
C ALA A 192 19.98 7.19 12.56
N TYR A 193 21.18 7.27 13.09
CA TYR A 193 21.97 6.10 13.42
C TYR A 193 22.77 6.28 14.70
N ARG A 194 23.08 5.15 15.31
CA ARG A 194 23.87 5.10 16.52
C ARG A 194 25.35 5.36 16.21
N PRO A 195 26.03 6.23 16.97
CA PRO A 195 27.47 6.39 16.83
C PRO A 195 28.19 5.04 17.01
N PRO A 196 29.26 4.75 16.21
CA PRO A 196 30.06 3.56 16.40
C PRO A 196 30.51 3.42 17.86
N ASN A 197 30.50 2.21 18.40
CA ASN A 197 30.86 1.88 19.80
C ASN A 197 29.96 2.46 20.89
N ALA A 198 28.82 3.09 20.54
CA ALA A 198 27.88 3.65 21.52
C ALA A 198 26.64 2.76 21.66
N VAL A 199 26.82 1.48 22.00
CA VAL A 199 25.76 0.47 22.07
C VAL A 199 24.63 0.82 23.06
N TRP A 200 24.89 1.68 24.03
CA TRP A 200 23.91 2.18 25.01
C TRP A 200 22.98 3.28 24.44
N ASN A 201 23.22 3.78 23.23
CA ASN A 201 22.39 4.83 22.63
C ASN A 201 21.12 4.30 21.92
N GLY A 202 20.74 3.05 22.20
CA GLY A 202 19.59 2.41 21.59
C GLY A 202 19.92 1.63 20.32
N THR A 203 18.91 1.29 19.57
CA THR A 203 19.02 0.57 18.30
C THR A 203 18.88 1.51 17.11
N ASP A 204 19.46 1.14 15.95
CA ASP A 204 19.32 1.94 14.74
C ASP A 204 17.87 2.06 14.28
N ILE A 205 17.06 1.00 14.43
CA ILE A 205 15.64 1.06 14.07
C ILE A 205 14.87 2.07 14.92
N ARG A 206 15.15 2.16 16.22
CA ARG A 206 14.56 3.17 17.10
C ARG A 206 14.90 4.58 16.63
N LEU A 207 16.19 4.87 16.42
CA LEU A 207 16.65 6.19 15.97
C LEU A 207 16.08 6.57 14.61
N GLN A 208 16.04 5.64 13.66
CA GLN A 208 15.44 5.87 12.36
C GLN A 208 13.93 6.11 12.47
N THR A 209 13.23 5.38 13.31
CA THR A 209 11.79 5.55 13.53
C THR A 209 11.48 6.93 14.14
N GLU A 210 12.19 7.35 15.19
CA GLU A 210 12.05 8.69 15.80
C GLU A 210 12.29 9.78 14.77
N PHE A 211 13.35 9.65 13.98
CA PHE A 211 13.69 10.60 12.93
C PHE A 211 12.59 10.71 11.86
N LEU A 212 12.05 9.56 11.45
CA LEU A 212 10.96 9.52 10.46
C LEU A 212 9.65 10.09 11.01
N ILE A 213 9.30 9.81 12.26
CA ILE A 213 8.10 10.37 12.88
C ILE A 213 8.17 11.90 12.89
N ALA A 214 9.33 12.50 13.15
CA ALA A 214 9.51 13.96 13.06
C ALA A 214 9.28 14.48 11.63
N ARG A 215 9.77 13.78 10.59
CA ARG A 215 9.52 14.13 9.18
C ARG A 215 8.05 13.96 8.77
N LEU A 216 7.43 12.88 9.18
CA LEU A 216 6.00 12.63 8.92
C LEU A 216 5.13 13.70 9.58
N LYS A 217 5.50 14.11 10.80
CA LYS A 217 4.87 15.23 11.50
C LYS A 217 4.98 16.52 10.67
N SER A 218 6.19 16.90 10.25
CA SER A 218 6.40 18.06 9.38
C SER A 218 5.56 17.97 8.09
N GLY A 219 5.51 16.78 7.46
CA GLY A 219 4.70 16.54 6.26
C GLY A 219 3.20 16.76 6.49
N LEU A 220 2.66 16.27 7.60
CA LEU A 220 1.26 16.46 7.97
C LEU A 220 0.96 17.92 8.32
N GLU A 221 1.82 18.56 9.10
CA GLU A 221 1.67 19.97 9.53
C GLU A 221 1.72 20.94 8.33
N ALA A 222 2.58 20.68 7.34
CA ALA A 222 2.61 21.47 6.10
C ALA A 222 1.27 21.45 5.35
N GLY A 223 0.52 20.36 5.46
CA GLY A 223 -0.84 20.24 4.92
C GLY A 223 -1.95 20.74 5.86
N GLY A 224 -1.61 21.23 7.07
CA GLY A 224 -2.57 21.67 8.08
C GLY A 224 -3.20 20.50 8.86
N SER A 225 -2.48 19.39 9.03
CA SER A 225 -2.86 18.23 9.82
C SER A 225 -1.86 18.03 10.99
N SER A 226 -1.99 16.93 11.71
CA SER A 226 -1.10 16.55 12.82
C SER A 226 -1.00 15.04 12.95
N LEU A 227 -0.04 14.54 13.75
CA LEU A 227 0.05 13.10 14.05
C LEU A 227 -1.25 12.56 14.68
N ARG A 228 -1.95 13.36 15.49
CA ARG A 228 -3.24 12.97 16.09
C ARG A 228 -4.32 12.69 15.05
N ASN A 229 -4.24 13.34 13.91
CA ASN A 229 -5.18 13.20 12.80
C ASN A 229 -4.70 12.24 11.70
N ALA A 230 -3.60 11.50 11.95
CA ALA A 230 -3.17 10.43 11.06
C ALA A 230 -4.24 9.34 10.96
N VAL A 231 -4.56 8.94 9.74
CA VAL A 231 -5.61 7.94 9.43
C VAL A 231 -4.99 6.58 9.16
N LYS A 232 -3.99 6.53 8.29
CA LYS A 232 -3.32 5.28 7.88
C LYS A 232 -1.84 5.51 7.70
N ALA A 233 -1.03 4.59 8.23
CA ALA A 233 0.39 4.47 7.94
C ALA A 233 0.70 3.11 7.32
N GLN A 234 1.64 3.09 6.37
CA GLN A 234 2.25 1.89 5.83
C GLN A 234 3.73 1.93 6.09
N VAL A 235 4.24 0.87 6.69
CA VAL A 235 5.60 0.72 7.19
C VAL A 235 6.25 -0.47 6.50
N TYR A 236 7.44 -0.24 5.99
CA TYR A 236 8.27 -1.23 5.32
C TYR A 236 9.59 -1.37 6.08
N LEU A 237 9.82 -2.53 6.70
CA LEU A 237 11.04 -2.84 7.44
C LEU A 237 11.96 -3.71 6.57
N THR A 238 13.25 -3.43 6.56
CA THR A 238 14.22 -4.30 5.84
C THR A 238 14.51 -5.59 6.61
N ASP A 239 14.29 -5.60 7.90
CA ASP A 239 14.36 -6.78 8.76
C ASP A 239 13.15 -6.83 9.68
N ILE A 240 12.33 -7.88 9.58
CA ILE A 240 11.13 -8.01 10.40
C ILE A 240 11.44 -8.21 11.89
N ASN A 241 12.64 -8.62 12.25
CA ASN A 241 13.07 -8.72 13.64
C ASN A 241 13.19 -7.34 14.33
N ASP A 242 13.21 -6.25 13.58
CA ASP A 242 13.13 -4.89 14.08
C ASP A 242 11.71 -4.49 14.52
N LEU A 243 10.68 -5.32 14.24
CA LEU A 243 9.27 -5.02 14.52
C LEU A 243 8.97 -4.68 15.99
N PRO A 244 9.46 -5.41 17.00
CA PRO A 244 9.16 -5.09 18.39
C PRO A 244 9.64 -3.71 18.81
N GLU A 245 10.88 -3.35 18.47
CA GLU A 245 11.47 -2.06 18.80
C GLU A 245 10.83 -0.91 18.00
N PHE A 246 10.47 -1.17 16.72
CA PHE A 246 9.66 -0.25 15.94
C PHE A 246 8.33 0.03 16.62
N LEU A 247 7.59 -0.99 17.05
CA LEU A 247 6.28 -0.84 17.69
C LEU A 247 6.37 -0.11 19.04
N ASP A 248 7.40 -0.38 19.84
CA ASP A 248 7.63 0.34 21.08
C ASP A 248 7.80 1.84 20.82
N THR A 249 8.66 2.19 19.88
CA THR A 249 8.89 3.58 19.48
C THR A 249 7.63 4.22 18.88
N TRP A 250 6.95 3.52 17.97
CA TRP A 250 5.72 3.99 17.33
C TRP A 250 4.61 4.29 18.34
N ASN A 251 4.39 3.37 19.28
CA ASN A 251 3.36 3.51 20.29
C ASN A 251 3.64 4.69 21.25
N GLY A 252 4.90 5.04 21.47
CA GLY A 252 5.26 6.25 22.22
C GLY A 252 4.67 7.54 21.63
N HIS A 253 4.41 7.56 20.31
CA HIS A 253 3.86 8.73 19.62
C HIS A 253 2.37 8.60 19.25
N PHE A 254 1.86 7.38 19.11
CA PHE A 254 0.52 7.12 18.56
C PHE A 254 -0.45 6.47 19.56
N ALA A 255 -0.03 6.17 20.80
CA ALA A 255 -0.91 5.50 21.78
C ALA A 255 -2.22 6.25 22.05
N ASP A 256 -2.15 7.59 22.19
CA ASP A 256 -3.33 8.43 22.47
C ASP A 256 -4.26 8.61 21.26
N SER A 257 -3.74 8.48 20.05
CA SER A 257 -4.51 8.63 18.82
C SER A 257 -3.95 7.72 17.72
N PRO A 258 -4.16 6.40 17.83
CA PRO A 258 -3.61 5.45 16.88
C PRO A 258 -4.20 5.62 15.48
N CYS A 259 -3.38 5.37 14.45
CA CYS A 259 -3.84 5.25 13.06
C CYS A 259 -3.90 3.77 12.64
N ALA A 260 -4.65 3.48 11.59
CA ALA A 260 -4.62 2.15 10.98
C ALA A 260 -3.20 1.86 10.48
N LEU A 261 -2.65 0.69 10.82
CA LEU A 261 -1.26 0.38 10.60
C LEU A 261 -1.09 -0.86 9.71
N MET A 262 -0.19 -0.78 8.75
CA MET A 262 0.35 -1.92 8.01
C MET A 262 1.85 -1.96 8.20
N VAL A 263 2.40 -3.10 8.61
CA VAL A 263 3.84 -3.34 8.67
C VAL A 263 4.17 -4.62 7.93
N VAL A 264 5.09 -4.55 6.98
CA VAL A 264 5.60 -5.71 6.24
C VAL A 264 7.10 -5.59 6.04
N GLN A 265 7.75 -6.71 5.78
CA GLN A 265 9.14 -6.69 5.39
C GLN A 265 9.27 -6.23 3.93
N THR A 266 10.34 -5.53 3.62
CA THR A 266 10.79 -5.22 2.27
C THR A 266 12.16 -5.85 2.02
N LYS A 267 12.43 -6.26 0.78
CA LYS A 267 13.75 -6.76 0.37
C LYS A 267 14.83 -5.70 0.44
N GLY A 268 14.45 -4.43 0.36
CA GLY A 268 15.37 -3.29 0.42
C GLY A 268 14.69 -1.97 0.10
N LEU A 269 15.42 -0.91 0.31
CA LEU A 269 15.01 0.47 0.12
C LEU A 269 16.00 1.21 -0.81
N ALA A 270 15.61 2.38 -1.29
CA ALA A 270 16.48 3.19 -2.16
C ALA A 270 17.75 3.68 -1.45
N LEU A 271 17.72 3.80 -0.13
CA LEU A 271 18.87 4.04 0.73
C LEU A 271 19.28 2.74 1.41
N LEU A 272 20.46 2.21 1.08
CA LEU A 272 20.89 0.86 1.50
C LEU A 272 20.99 0.69 3.02
N GLU A 273 21.38 1.72 3.74
CA GLU A 273 21.51 1.70 5.21
C GLU A 273 20.19 1.94 5.93
N SER A 274 19.14 2.28 5.19
CA SER A 274 17.82 2.47 5.79
C SER A 274 17.22 1.14 6.21
N LYS A 275 16.76 1.08 7.45
CA LYS A 275 16.03 -0.06 8.02
C LYS A 275 14.52 0.05 7.80
N ILE A 276 14.03 1.25 7.44
CA ILE A 276 12.61 1.54 7.44
C ILE A 276 12.25 2.63 6.42
N GLU A 277 11.10 2.47 5.77
CA GLU A 277 10.39 3.53 5.04
C GLU A 277 8.94 3.59 5.54
N ILE A 278 8.43 4.81 5.75
CA ILE A 278 7.06 5.03 6.22
C ILE A 278 6.38 6.05 5.33
N ASN A 279 5.16 5.76 4.89
CA ASN A 279 4.23 6.76 4.37
C ASN A 279 3.01 6.89 5.27
N ILE A 280 2.36 8.05 5.25
CA ILE A 280 1.20 8.33 6.10
C ILE A 280 0.23 9.24 5.37
N PHE A 281 -1.05 9.13 5.66
CA PHE A 281 -1.99 10.19 5.38
C PHE A 281 -2.90 10.47 6.57
N GLY A 282 -3.43 11.68 6.63
CA GLY A 282 -4.30 12.14 7.70
C GLY A 282 -5.35 13.11 7.20
N VAL A 283 -6.09 13.68 8.13
CA VAL A 283 -7.08 14.74 7.86
C VAL A 283 -6.68 16.04 8.51
N ARG A 284 -7.10 17.18 7.93
CA ARG A 284 -6.75 18.50 8.38
C ARG A 284 -7.35 18.83 9.75
N ASP A 285 -6.57 19.51 10.58
CA ASP A 285 -7.05 20.13 11.82
C ASP A 285 -8.13 21.15 11.48
N GLY A 286 -9.24 21.12 12.22
CA GLY A 286 -10.37 22.03 11.96
C GLY A 286 -11.17 21.76 10.69
N GLY A 287 -10.77 20.80 9.82
CA GLY A 287 -11.53 20.38 8.63
C GLY A 287 -12.91 19.82 8.96
N LYS A 288 -13.75 19.67 7.93
CA LYS A 288 -15.10 19.06 8.07
C LYS A 288 -15.01 17.58 8.37
N ILE A 289 -14.04 16.88 7.74
CA ILE A 289 -13.78 15.47 7.94
C ILE A 289 -13.05 15.28 9.26
N LYS A 290 -13.54 14.34 10.07
CA LYS A 290 -12.94 13.96 11.35
C LYS A 290 -12.46 12.53 11.31
N LYS A 291 -11.29 12.28 11.93
CA LYS A 291 -10.80 10.94 12.21
C LYS A 291 -11.72 10.27 13.23
N GLN A 292 -12.07 9.02 13.00
CA GLN A 292 -12.79 8.17 13.93
C GLN A 292 -12.10 6.81 14.03
N ILE A 293 -11.69 6.45 15.23
CA ILE A 293 -11.13 5.11 15.51
C ILE A 293 -12.28 4.13 15.61
N ILE A 294 -12.20 3.02 14.89
CA ILE A 294 -13.17 1.94 14.94
C ILE A 294 -12.60 0.85 15.83
N GLU A 295 -13.24 0.69 16.97
CA GLU A 295 -12.90 -0.37 17.90
C GLU A 295 -13.65 -1.65 17.53
N HIS A 296 -12.92 -2.72 17.43
CA HIS A 296 -13.45 -4.07 17.25
C HIS A 296 -12.43 -5.06 17.80
N LYS A 297 -12.88 -6.07 18.52
CA LYS A 297 -12.03 -7.13 19.05
C LYS A 297 -12.29 -8.42 18.27
N PRO A 298 -11.71 -8.60 17.09
CA PRO A 298 -11.86 -9.84 16.36
C PRO A 298 -11.14 -10.97 17.10
N SER A 299 -11.79 -12.11 17.22
CA SER A 299 -11.22 -13.29 17.89
C SER A 299 -10.21 -14.07 17.05
N SER A 300 -10.10 -13.79 15.75
CA SER A 300 -9.44 -14.69 14.81
C SER A 300 -8.40 -14.07 13.89
N ALA A 301 -8.07 -12.78 14.02
CA ALA A 301 -6.99 -12.19 13.24
C ALA A 301 -6.24 -11.13 14.04
N MET A 302 -4.92 -11.22 14.05
CA MET A 302 -4.05 -10.24 14.68
C MET A 302 -3.86 -9.03 13.78
N ARG A 303 -3.71 -7.87 14.42
CA ARG A 303 -3.36 -6.61 13.79
C ARG A 303 -2.45 -5.80 14.71
N LEU A 304 -1.69 -4.87 14.13
CA LEU A 304 -0.70 -4.06 14.85
C LEU A 304 -1.22 -2.64 15.22
N GLY A 305 -2.50 -2.38 15.03
CA GLY A 305 -3.14 -1.08 15.28
C GLY A 305 -4.61 -1.24 15.64
N PRO A 306 -5.42 -0.16 15.64
CA PRO A 306 -6.87 -0.23 15.81
C PRO A 306 -7.49 -1.10 14.71
N ALA A 307 -8.72 -1.57 14.90
CA ALA A 307 -9.38 -2.39 13.88
C ALA A 307 -9.46 -1.69 12.54
N ALA A 308 -9.90 -0.43 12.56
CA ALA A 308 -9.86 0.47 11.42
C ALA A 308 -9.84 1.93 11.90
N VAL A 309 -9.55 2.83 10.99
CA VAL A 309 -9.76 4.27 11.17
C VAL A 309 -10.60 4.77 10.01
N ALA A 310 -11.71 5.40 10.33
CA ALA A 310 -12.56 6.07 9.36
C ALA A 310 -12.23 7.57 9.30
N ALA A 311 -12.30 8.13 8.09
CA ALA A 311 -12.12 9.55 7.83
C ALA A 311 -13.03 9.95 6.65
N GLY A 312 -14.13 10.64 6.94
CA GLY A 312 -15.18 10.89 5.95
C GLY A 312 -15.71 9.56 5.39
N ASP A 313 -15.66 9.42 4.09
CA ASP A 313 -16.14 8.26 3.35
C ASP A 313 -15.10 7.12 3.22
N LEU A 314 -13.88 7.31 3.71
CA LEU A 314 -12.82 6.28 3.68
C LEU A 314 -12.73 5.54 5.02
N VAL A 315 -12.64 4.22 4.96
CA VAL A 315 -12.40 3.33 6.08
C VAL A 315 -11.13 2.52 5.81
N CYS A 316 -10.07 2.80 6.57
CA CYS A 316 -8.79 2.10 6.44
C CYS A 316 -8.67 1.06 7.55
N LEU A 317 -8.62 -0.22 7.19
CA LEU A 317 -8.33 -1.28 8.14
C LEU A 317 -6.84 -1.30 8.47
N SER A 318 -6.46 -1.65 9.70
CA SER A 318 -5.11 -2.15 9.94
C SER A 318 -4.92 -3.46 9.19
N ALA A 319 -3.69 -3.74 8.74
CA ALA A 319 -3.42 -4.99 8.04
C ALA A 319 -3.79 -6.19 8.91
N LEU A 320 -4.40 -7.20 8.31
CA LEU A 320 -4.91 -8.38 8.99
C LEU A 320 -4.04 -9.60 8.71
N TYR A 321 -3.74 -10.34 9.77
CA TYR A 321 -2.99 -11.59 9.80
C TYR A 321 -3.88 -12.68 10.40
N ALA A 322 -3.85 -13.89 9.87
CA ALA A 322 -4.55 -15.03 10.46
C ALA A 322 -3.80 -15.59 11.69
N ALA A 323 -3.70 -14.76 12.73
CA ALA A 323 -2.91 -15.03 13.94
C ALA A 323 -3.54 -14.41 15.19
N ASP A 324 -3.08 -14.85 16.35
CA ASP A 324 -3.28 -14.25 17.67
C ASP A 324 -1.93 -14.00 18.36
N GLU A 325 -1.93 -13.74 19.64
CA GLU A 325 -0.72 -13.52 20.45
C GLU A 325 0.22 -14.76 20.54
N ASN A 326 -0.27 -15.94 20.16
CA ASN A 326 0.51 -17.17 20.16
C ASN A 326 1.06 -17.53 18.77
N GLY A 327 0.78 -16.71 17.76
CA GLY A 327 1.20 -16.95 16.37
C GLY A 327 0.05 -17.29 15.44
N ALA A 328 0.32 -18.01 14.36
CA ALA A 328 -0.72 -18.41 13.40
C ALA A 328 -1.77 -19.31 14.06
N LEU A 329 -3.05 -19.00 13.81
CA LEU A 329 -4.18 -19.74 14.39
C LEU A 329 -4.13 -21.23 13.94
N PRO A 330 -4.19 -22.20 14.87
CA PRO A 330 -4.13 -23.63 14.52
C PRO A 330 -5.19 -24.07 13.51
N ALA A 331 -6.38 -23.50 13.58
CA ALA A 331 -7.48 -23.79 12.66
C ALA A 331 -7.21 -23.34 11.22
N VAL A 332 -6.27 -22.41 11.00
CA VAL A 332 -5.93 -21.88 9.68
C VAL A 332 -4.68 -22.53 9.09
N GLN A 333 -3.89 -23.24 9.90
CA GLN A 333 -2.70 -23.94 9.42
C GLN A 333 -3.03 -25.25 8.68
N LYS A 334 -4.13 -25.91 9.05
CA LYS A 334 -4.55 -27.18 8.47
C LYS A 334 -6.03 -27.46 8.68
N SER A 335 -6.64 -28.21 7.77
CA SER A 335 -8.00 -28.69 7.95
C SER A 335 -8.08 -29.72 9.07
N ALA A 336 -9.09 -29.62 9.93
CA ALA A 336 -9.33 -30.61 10.97
C ALA A 336 -9.55 -32.00 10.37
N GLY A 337 -8.80 -32.98 10.83
CA GLY A 337 -8.90 -34.39 10.41
C GLY A 337 -8.33 -34.71 9.02
N MET A 338 -8.02 -33.72 8.18
CA MET A 338 -7.49 -33.93 6.83
C MET A 338 -6.42 -32.88 6.48
N HIS A 339 -5.49 -32.62 7.38
CA HIS A 339 -4.49 -31.57 7.27
C HIS A 339 -3.57 -31.67 6.04
N TYR A 340 -3.38 -32.84 5.47
CA TYR A 340 -2.61 -33.09 4.24
C TYR A 340 -3.44 -32.84 2.96
N LEU A 341 -4.74 -32.65 3.05
CA LEU A 341 -5.64 -32.33 1.94
C LEU A 341 -6.15 -30.88 1.98
N GLY A 342 -5.86 -30.16 3.07
CA GLY A 342 -6.24 -28.76 3.22
C GLY A 342 -5.30 -27.82 2.45
N VAL A 343 -5.81 -26.63 2.15
CA VAL A 343 -5.03 -25.52 1.59
C VAL A 343 -4.93 -24.43 2.67
N PRO A 344 -3.82 -24.36 3.43
CA PRO A 344 -3.71 -23.49 4.61
C PRO A 344 -4.07 -22.03 4.32
N VAL A 345 -3.58 -21.47 3.21
CA VAL A 345 -3.86 -20.07 2.85
C VAL A 345 -5.37 -19.80 2.60
N GLN A 346 -6.16 -20.79 2.18
CA GLN A 346 -7.61 -20.60 2.07
C GLN A 346 -8.27 -20.46 3.44
N HIS A 347 -7.84 -21.23 4.44
CA HIS A 347 -8.32 -21.10 5.81
C HIS A 347 -7.93 -19.75 6.40
N GLN A 348 -6.67 -19.33 6.20
CA GLN A 348 -6.15 -18.05 6.62
C GLN A 348 -6.94 -16.89 5.98
N MET A 349 -7.14 -16.92 4.66
CA MET A 349 -7.88 -15.88 3.96
C MET A 349 -9.34 -15.83 4.41
N ARG A 350 -9.98 -16.97 4.66
CA ARG A 350 -11.35 -17.02 5.19
C ARG A 350 -11.44 -16.39 6.58
N ALA A 351 -10.47 -16.65 7.47
CA ALA A 351 -10.40 -16.02 8.78
C ALA A 351 -10.22 -14.51 8.65
N ILE A 352 -9.29 -14.05 7.81
CA ILE A 352 -9.05 -12.63 7.54
C ILE A 352 -10.31 -11.95 7.00
N LEU A 353 -11.00 -12.53 6.01
CA LEU A 353 -12.19 -11.92 5.42
C LEU A 353 -13.39 -11.92 6.36
N ASN A 354 -13.54 -12.91 7.23
CA ASN A 354 -14.57 -12.90 8.26
C ASN A 354 -14.37 -11.72 9.21
N VAL A 355 -13.14 -11.53 9.69
CA VAL A 355 -12.79 -10.41 10.57
C VAL A 355 -12.92 -9.07 9.84
N ALA A 356 -12.47 -8.98 8.59
CA ALA A 356 -12.63 -7.77 7.78
C ALA A 356 -14.11 -7.40 7.60
N GLU A 357 -14.98 -8.38 7.38
CA GLU A 357 -16.44 -8.17 7.27
C GLU A 357 -17.04 -7.62 8.57
N GLU A 358 -16.63 -8.16 9.72
CA GLU A 358 -17.05 -7.67 11.04
C GLU A 358 -16.57 -6.23 11.29
N ILE A 359 -15.31 -5.92 10.97
CA ILE A 359 -14.75 -4.57 11.08
C ILE A 359 -15.49 -3.61 10.15
N CYS A 360 -15.72 -3.99 8.90
CA CYS A 360 -16.49 -3.16 7.95
C CYS A 360 -17.90 -2.87 8.50
N ARG A 361 -18.58 -3.87 9.06
CA ARG A 361 -19.89 -3.69 9.67
C ARG A 361 -19.86 -2.74 10.86
N SER A 362 -18.85 -2.85 11.74
CA SER A 362 -18.63 -1.92 12.85
C SER A 362 -18.32 -0.49 12.36
N ALA A 363 -17.73 -0.37 11.19
CA ALA A 363 -17.47 0.90 10.51
C ALA A 363 -18.65 1.42 9.67
N GLY A 364 -19.82 0.77 9.68
CA GLY A 364 -21.00 1.18 8.92
C GLY A 364 -20.91 0.92 7.41
N THR A 365 -20.10 -0.05 7.00
CA THR A 365 -19.93 -0.48 5.61
C THR A 365 -19.96 -2.01 5.49
N SER A 366 -19.53 -2.55 4.37
CA SER A 366 -19.50 -4.00 4.13
C SER A 366 -18.24 -4.43 3.38
N LEU A 367 -17.96 -5.74 3.38
CA LEU A 367 -16.85 -6.31 2.61
C LEU A 367 -17.02 -6.05 1.10
N ALA A 368 -18.25 -5.96 0.59
CA ALA A 368 -18.54 -5.62 -0.81
C ALA A 368 -18.12 -4.19 -1.20
N ASN A 369 -17.92 -3.32 -0.22
CA ASN A 369 -17.44 -1.95 -0.41
C ASN A 369 -15.93 -1.81 -0.21
N VAL A 370 -15.18 -2.91 -0.15
CA VAL A 370 -13.72 -2.86 -0.20
C VAL A 370 -13.29 -2.37 -1.58
N VAL A 371 -12.51 -1.30 -1.59
CA VAL A 371 -12.08 -0.59 -2.81
C VAL A 371 -10.59 -0.82 -3.12
N ARG A 372 -9.83 -1.31 -2.14
CA ARG A 372 -8.42 -1.69 -2.26
C ARG A 372 -8.14 -2.88 -1.35
N ALA A 373 -7.54 -3.92 -1.91
CA ALA A 373 -7.05 -5.07 -1.16
C ALA A 373 -5.65 -5.45 -1.66
N HIS A 374 -4.61 -5.07 -0.92
CA HIS A 374 -3.24 -5.45 -1.25
C HIS A 374 -2.81 -6.63 -0.37
N HIS A 375 -2.31 -7.69 -1.01
CA HIS A 375 -1.88 -8.90 -0.34
C HIS A 375 -0.36 -9.01 -0.35
N PHE A 376 0.21 -9.30 0.81
CA PHE A 376 1.61 -9.66 0.97
C PHE A 376 1.65 -11.15 1.26
N VAL A 377 2.38 -11.92 0.47
CA VAL A 377 2.41 -13.37 0.54
C VAL A 377 3.83 -13.90 0.66
N GLY A 378 4.02 -14.98 1.41
CA GLY A 378 5.30 -15.68 1.50
C GLY A 378 5.62 -16.50 0.24
N ASP A 379 4.57 -16.91 -0.49
CA ASP A 379 4.65 -17.66 -1.75
C ASP A 379 3.55 -17.18 -2.70
N LEU A 380 3.91 -16.82 -3.94
CA LEU A 380 2.94 -16.39 -4.97
C LEU A 380 1.91 -17.46 -5.33
N ASN A 381 2.22 -18.74 -5.13
CA ASN A 381 1.25 -19.83 -5.31
C ASN A 381 0.07 -19.74 -4.34
N SER A 382 0.20 -18.97 -3.26
CA SER A 382 -0.87 -18.67 -2.30
C SER A 382 -1.93 -17.72 -2.84
N VAL A 383 -1.64 -16.95 -3.90
CA VAL A 383 -2.53 -15.88 -4.39
C VAL A 383 -3.83 -16.45 -4.97
N TYR A 384 -3.76 -17.40 -5.90
CA TYR A 384 -4.97 -17.98 -6.49
C TYR A 384 -5.89 -18.64 -5.46
N PRO A 385 -5.40 -19.52 -4.56
CA PRO A 385 -6.23 -20.07 -3.49
C PRO A 385 -6.88 -18.98 -2.59
N ALA A 386 -6.17 -17.90 -2.28
CA ALA A 386 -6.72 -16.79 -1.50
C ALA A 386 -7.82 -16.05 -2.27
N LEU A 387 -7.62 -15.80 -3.58
CA LEU A 387 -8.62 -15.15 -4.44
C LEU A 387 -9.90 -15.99 -4.60
N ARG A 388 -9.82 -17.32 -4.52
CA ARG A 388 -11.00 -18.19 -4.48
C ARG A 388 -11.88 -17.88 -3.27
N ILE A 389 -11.31 -17.57 -2.12
CA ILE A 389 -12.08 -17.21 -0.92
C ILE A 389 -12.70 -15.81 -1.06
N TRP A 390 -12.01 -14.87 -1.70
CA TRP A 390 -12.61 -13.59 -2.08
C TRP A 390 -13.82 -13.78 -2.98
N GLN A 391 -13.69 -14.62 -4.02
CA GLN A 391 -14.77 -14.93 -4.95
C GLN A 391 -15.99 -15.53 -4.25
N GLU A 392 -15.77 -16.46 -3.33
CA GLU A 392 -16.85 -17.03 -2.48
C GLU A 392 -17.54 -15.90 -1.69
N LYS A 393 -16.77 -15.05 -1.01
CA LYS A 393 -17.28 -13.98 -0.15
C LYS A 393 -18.01 -12.88 -0.92
N LEU A 394 -17.57 -12.57 -2.12
CA LEU A 394 -18.17 -11.53 -2.95
C LEU A 394 -19.15 -12.08 -3.99
N ALA A 395 -19.54 -13.37 -3.89
CA ALA A 395 -20.46 -14.03 -4.82
C ALA A 395 -20.09 -13.83 -6.30
N GLY A 396 -18.80 -13.90 -6.62
CA GLY A 396 -18.27 -13.75 -7.97
C GLY A 396 -18.12 -12.30 -8.46
N ALA A 397 -18.35 -11.30 -7.62
CA ALA A 397 -18.11 -9.90 -7.99
C ALA A 397 -16.59 -9.63 -8.22
N PRO A 398 -16.24 -8.61 -9.02
CA PRO A 398 -14.85 -8.23 -9.27
C PRO A 398 -14.10 -7.85 -8.01
N ILE A 399 -12.85 -8.31 -7.89
CA ILE A 399 -12.00 -8.14 -6.70
C ILE A 399 -10.95 -7.06 -6.97
N PRO A 400 -10.83 -6.01 -6.12
CA PRO A 400 -9.83 -4.96 -6.27
C PRO A 400 -8.50 -5.37 -5.62
N PHE A 401 -7.81 -6.37 -6.15
CA PHE A 401 -6.63 -6.95 -5.51
C PHE A 401 -5.30 -6.54 -6.14
N GLY A 402 -4.25 -6.53 -5.31
CA GLY A 402 -2.85 -6.58 -5.72
C GLY A 402 -2.13 -7.61 -4.84
N ALA A 403 -1.03 -8.16 -5.32
CA ALA A 403 -0.22 -9.07 -4.55
C ALA A 403 1.27 -8.93 -4.87
N VAL A 404 2.11 -9.05 -3.83
CA VAL A 404 3.56 -9.13 -3.96
C VAL A 404 4.10 -10.16 -2.96
N ARG A 405 5.23 -10.80 -3.30
CA ARG A 405 5.91 -11.70 -2.38
C ARG A 405 6.87 -10.93 -1.49
N THR A 406 6.83 -11.25 -0.20
CA THR A 406 7.81 -10.79 0.79
C THR A 406 7.79 -11.70 2.02
N ALA A 407 8.82 -11.64 2.87
CA ALA A 407 8.81 -12.30 4.16
C ALA A 407 7.70 -11.72 5.06
N LEU A 408 7.01 -12.59 5.79
CA LEU A 408 5.88 -12.20 6.63
C LEU A 408 6.28 -12.18 8.11
N PRO A 409 5.68 -11.27 8.92
CA PRO A 409 6.12 -11.04 10.28
C PRO A 409 5.76 -12.18 11.26
N ILE A 410 4.78 -13.01 10.91
CA ILE A 410 4.27 -14.04 11.82
C ILE A 410 4.53 -15.42 11.22
N PRO A 411 5.37 -16.25 11.86
CA PRO A 411 5.62 -17.63 11.41
C PRO A 411 4.32 -18.43 11.28
N GLY A 412 4.16 -19.11 10.15
CA GLY A 412 2.96 -19.90 9.85
C GLY A 412 1.81 -19.11 9.21
N CYS A 413 1.89 -17.79 9.12
CA CYS A 413 0.99 -17.02 8.27
C CYS A 413 1.54 -16.97 6.85
N ASP A 414 0.71 -17.31 5.87
CA ASP A 414 1.08 -17.35 4.45
C ASP A 414 0.68 -16.07 3.72
N ILE A 415 -0.17 -15.23 4.35
CA ILE A 415 -0.76 -14.06 3.74
C ILE A 415 -1.08 -12.95 4.77
N VAL A 416 -0.87 -11.72 4.36
CA VAL A 416 -1.31 -10.49 5.05
C VAL A 416 -2.17 -9.69 4.09
N ALA A 417 -3.28 -9.12 4.56
CA ALA A 417 -4.17 -8.30 3.75
C ALA A 417 -4.27 -6.87 4.29
N ASP A 418 -3.89 -5.89 3.46
CA ASP A 418 -4.09 -4.45 3.68
C ASP A 418 -5.29 -3.98 2.89
N MET A 419 -6.37 -3.58 3.58
CA MET A 419 -7.65 -3.29 2.96
C MET A 419 -8.17 -1.90 3.30
N TRP A 420 -8.78 -1.25 2.29
CA TRP A 420 -9.53 -0.01 2.45
C TRP A 420 -10.94 -0.23 1.95
N ALA A 421 -11.92 0.32 2.64
CA ALA A 421 -13.32 0.26 2.27
C ALA A 421 -13.91 1.67 2.15
N TYR A 422 -15.03 1.77 1.48
CA TYR A 422 -15.81 2.99 1.32
C TYR A 422 -17.10 2.92 2.14
N SER A 423 -17.48 4.04 2.76
CA SER A 423 -18.71 4.16 3.55
C SER A 423 -19.42 5.47 3.20
N PRO A 424 -20.39 5.46 2.27
CA PRO A 424 -21.05 6.67 1.77
C PRO A 424 -21.92 7.39 2.83
N SER A 425 -22.21 6.73 3.94
CA SER A 425 -23.10 7.25 4.99
C SER A 425 -22.38 8.01 6.11
N ARG A 426 -21.12 8.37 5.96
CA ARG A 426 -20.32 9.07 6.98
C ARG A 426 -20.06 10.52 6.67
#